data_2c692487978212874ac47a44f6116a98
#
_entry.id   2c692487978212874ac47a44f6116a98
#
_cell.length_a   1.000
_cell.length_b   1.000
_cell.length_c   1.000
_cell.angle_alpha   90.00
_cell.angle_beta   90.00
_cell.angle_gamma   90.00
#
_symmetry.space_group_name_H-M   'P 1'
#
loop_
_entity.id
_entity.type
_entity.pdbx_description
1 polymer ?
#
loop_
_entity_poly.entity_id
_entity_poly.type
_entity_poly.pdbx_seq_one_letter_code
_entity_poly.pdbx_strand_id
1 'polypeptide(L)'
;FIPAYPDWIWHIPAGQITLNQKLYGELLDQAVSIPGATTDRLCQAARDAGVYVSIGVNERNDNASGGSLFNTNVLIDREGNLLGRHQKLVPTVSERMIWAYGDPSTLDVYDTEIGKIGGLICHENYMPLARYSLYGRGIELYTAPTYDQGGTWQSTIRHIGKEGRVYVAGCCMVLRKDDVLSRYPQMEPYYQETGEWINTGNSVIADPEGHIIAGPLSMEEGILYADVNPEHISNTRWNLDVAGHYARPDAFQLKVRTAPTPVITIDRGDSGFVSTDVEDNTFIQKDTVDETESV
;
A
#
# COMPACT_ATOMS: atom_id res chain seq x y z
N PHE A 1 3.13 -17.21 -13.64
CA PHE A 1 2.71 -15.95 -13.01
C PHE A 1 1.79 -16.29 -11.85
N ILE A 2 2.31 -16.27 -10.62
CA ILE A 2 1.47 -16.32 -9.44
C ILE A 2 0.66 -15.01 -9.45
N PRO A 3 -0.67 -15.04 -9.20
CA PRO A 3 -1.44 -13.82 -9.00
C PRO A 3 -0.70 -12.91 -8.02
N ALA A 4 -0.75 -11.60 -8.23
CA ALA A 4 -0.07 -10.64 -7.37
C ALA A 4 -0.42 -10.83 -5.88
N TYR A 5 -1.62 -11.34 -5.62
CA TYR A 5 -2.06 -11.76 -4.29
C TYR A 5 -1.96 -13.30 -4.15
N PRO A 6 -1.30 -13.83 -3.11
CA PRO A 6 -1.10 -15.25 -2.89
C PRO A 6 -2.35 -15.93 -2.29
N ASP A 7 -3.41 -16.02 -3.06
CA ASP A 7 -4.73 -16.51 -2.63
C ASP A 7 -4.71 -17.89 -1.93
N TRP A 8 -3.79 -18.79 -2.32
CA TRP A 8 -3.70 -20.14 -1.74
C TRP A 8 -3.56 -20.18 -0.21
N ILE A 9 -3.09 -19.10 0.42
CA ILE A 9 -2.94 -19.01 1.88
C ILE A 9 -4.26 -19.12 2.64
N TRP A 10 -5.38 -18.92 1.96
CA TRP A 10 -6.71 -19.08 2.54
C TRP A 10 -7.28 -20.48 2.36
N HIS A 11 -6.71 -21.28 1.45
CA HIS A 11 -7.24 -22.58 1.05
C HIS A 11 -6.34 -23.74 1.47
N ILE A 12 -5.03 -23.58 1.39
CA ILE A 12 -4.07 -24.65 1.73
C ILE A 12 -3.79 -24.62 3.25
N PRO A 13 -4.04 -25.73 3.97
CA PRO A 13 -3.72 -25.79 5.39
C PRO A 13 -2.23 -25.53 5.65
N ALA A 14 -1.91 -24.83 6.72
CA ALA A 14 -0.52 -24.52 7.12
C ALA A 14 0.32 -25.79 7.31
N GLY A 15 -0.29 -26.92 7.70
CA GLY A 15 0.38 -28.22 7.85
C GLY A 15 0.83 -28.87 6.53
N GLN A 16 0.40 -28.36 5.37
CA GLN A 16 0.90 -28.78 4.04
C GLN A 16 2.27 -28.11 3.74
N ILE A 17 3.25 -28.38 4.60
CA ILE A 17 4.53 -27.66 4.63
C ILE A 17 5.24 -27.70 3.27
N THR A 18 5.41 -28.87 2.67
CA THR A 18 6.13 -29.02 1.39
C THR A 18 5.48 -28.23 0.26
N LEU A 19 4.15 -28.22 0.19
CA LEU A 19 3.42 -27.46 -0.83
C LEU A 19 3.54 -25.95 -0.57
N ASN A 20 3.33 -25.53 0.67
CA ASN A 20 3.47 -24.12 1.04
C ASN A 20 4.89 -23.59 0.80
N GLN A 21 5.93 -24.38 1.12
CA GLN A 21 7.33 -24.01 0.85
C GLN A 21 7.59 -23.84 -0.65
N LYS A 22 7.07 -24.76 -1.49
CA LYS A 22 7.21 -24.66 -2.93
C LYS A 22 6.57 -23.38 -3.48
N LEU A 23 5.31 -23.09 -3.08
CA LEU A 23 4.57 -21.92 -3.53
C LEU A 23 5.22 -20.62 -3.02
N TYR A 24 5.72 -20.62 -1.79
CA TYR A 24 6.46 -19.50 -1.24
C TYR A 24 7.76 -19.24 -2.01
N GLY A 25 8.51 -20.29 -2.37
CA GLY A 25 9.72 -20.18 -3.18
C GLY A 25 9.42 -19.52 -4.53
N GLU A 26 8.38 -19.98 -5.23
CA GLU A 26 7.95 -19.40 -6.50
C GLU A 26 7.52 -17.92 -6.36
N LEU A 27 6.86 -17.56 -5.25
CA LEU A 27 6.49 -16.18 -4.95
C LEU A 27 7.72 -15.32 -4.68
N LEU A 28 8.67 -15.84 -3.91
CA LEU A 28 9.93 -15.17 -3.57
C LEU A 28 10.79 -14.90 -4.82
N ASP A 29 10.84 -15.87 -5.76
CA ASP A 29 11.56 -15.71 -7.02
C ASP A 29 10.97 -14.61 -7.92
N GLN A 30 9.66 -14.35 -7.79
CA GLN A 30 8.95 -13.28 -8.51
C GLN A 30 8.81 -11.98 -7.72
N ALA A 31 9.36 -11.94 -6.50
CA ALA A 31 9.28 -10.76 -5.65
C ALA A 31 10.10 -9.60 -6.20
N VAL A 32 9.65 -8.40 -5.88
CA VAL A 32 10.18 -7.14 -6.41
C VAL A 32 11.15 -6.52 -5.42
N SER A 33 12.38 -6.28 -5.86
CA SER A 33 13.31 -5.38 -5.16
C SER A 33 12.92 -3.93 -5.43
N ILE A 34 12.95 -3.08 -4.41
CA ILE A 34 12.60 -1.66 -4.50
C ILE A 34 13.71 -0.80 -3.91
N PRO A 35 14.42 0.02 -4.76
CA PRO A 35 14.32 0.10 -6.21
C PRO A 35 14.90 -1.12 -6.93
N GLY A 36 14.52 -1.35 -8.19
CA GLY A 36 15.02 -2.46 -9.00
C GLY A 36 14.38 -2.53 -10.39
N ALA A 37 14.79 -3.50 -11.20
CA ALA A 37 14.42 -3.58 -12.61
C ALA A 37 12.88 -3.59 -12.86
N THR A 38 12.10 -4.14 -11.94
CA THR A 38 10.62 -4.11 -12.07
C THR A 38 10.08 -2.71 -11.80
N THR A 39 10.56 -2.03 -10.75
CA THR A 39 10.16 -0.64 -10.47
C THR A 39 10.62 0.30 -11.58
N ASP A 40 11.81 0.09 -12.17
CA ASP A 40 12.30 0.89 -13.30
C ASP A 40 11.36 0.80 -14.51
N ARG A 41 10.85 -0.42 -14.80
CA ARG A 41 9.87 -0.62 -15.88
C ARG A 41 8.52 0.03 -15.58
N LEU A 42 8.07 -0.02 -14.32
CA LEU A 42 6.84 0.66 -13.89
C LEU A 42 6.99 2.19 -13.98
N CYS A 43 8.12 2.72 -13.54
CA CYS A 43 8.49 4.13 -13.66
C CYS A 43 8.50 4.58 -15.14
N GLN A 44 9.10 3.78 -16.02
CA GLN A 44 9.09 4.07 -17.45
C GLN A 44 7.67 4.07 -18.02
N ALA A 45 6.83 3.09 -17.67
CA ALA A 45 5.44 3.02 -18.12
C ALA A 45 4.60 4.20 -17.61
N ALA A 46 4.79 4.63 -16.36
CA ALA A 46 4.13 5.81 -15.80
C ALA A 46 4.51 7.08 -16.57
N ARG A 47 5.79 7.25 -16.85
CA ARG A 47 6.31 8.37 -17.67
C ARG A 47 5.73 8.38 -19.08
N ASP A 48 5.75 7.23 -19.77
CA ASP A 48 5.27 7.11 -21.14
C ASP A 48 3.78 7.40 -21.25
N ALA A 49 3.01 7.05 -20.22
CA ALA A 49 1.57 7.33 -20.12
C ALA A 49 1.26 8.72 -19.55
N GLY A 50 2.21 9.40 -18.90
CA GLY A 50 2.03 10.68 -18.23
C GLY A 50 1.04 10.62 -17.05
N VAL A 51 1.06 9.52 -16.26
CA VAL A 51 0.10 9.27 -15.18
C VAL A 51 0.79 8.96 -13.85
N TYR A 52 0.13 9.32 -12.74
CA TYR A 52 0.49 8.79 -11.42
C TYR A 52 0.04 7.34 -11.31
N VAL A 53 0.85 6.50 -10.65
CA VAL A 53 0.56 5.07 -10.47
C VAL A 53 0.67 4.71 -9.00
N SER A 54 -0.39 4.07 -8.46
CA SER A 54 -0.38 3.38 -7.17
C SER A 54 -0.60 1.90 -7.43
N ILE A 55 0.40 1.06 -7.11
CA ILE A 55 0.38 -0.36 -7.48
C ILE A 55 0.89 -1.26 -6.36
N GLY A 56 0.14 -2.35 -6.08
CA GLY A 56 0.55 -3.37 -5.12
C GLY A 56 1.58 -4.34 -5.70
N VAL A 57 2.60 -4.66 -4.89
CA VAL A 57 3.64 -5.62 -5.23
C VAL A 57 3.98 -6.52 -4.03
N ASN A 58 4.53 -7.71 -4.30
CA ASN A 58 5.23 -8.50 -3.30
C ASN A 58 6.68 -8.01 -3.25
N GLU A 59 7.01 -7.20 -2.24
CA GLU A 59 8.35 -6.63 -2.07
C GLU A 59 9.27 -7.63 -1.39
N ARG A 60 10.47 -7.82 -1.93
CA ARG A 60 11.55 -8.58 -1.27
C ARG A 60 12.20 -7.74 -0.19
N ASN A 61 12.44 -8.33 0.98
CA ASN A 61 13.19 -7.68 2.05
C ASN A 61 14.70 -7.75 1.79
N ASP A 62 15.19 -6.87 0.93
CA ASP A 62 16.63 -6.81 0.60
C ASP A 62 17.48 -6.20 1.72
N ASN A 63 16.86 -5.53 2.70
CA ASN A 63 17.54 -4.95 3.87
C ASN A 63 17.84 -5.99 4.97
N ALA A 64 17.53 -7.27 4.74
CA ALA A 64 17.77 -8.37 5.66
C ALA A 64 18.31 -9.60 4.92
N SER A 65 17.82 -10.80 5.26
CA SER A 65 18.26 -12.07 4.65
C SER A 65 17.83 -12.25 3.18
N GLY A 66 16.94 -11.41 2.65
CA GLY A 66 16.32 -11.60 1.33
C GLY A 66 15.30 -12.72 1.25
N GLY A 67 15.03 -13.40 2.37
CA GLY A 67 14.08 -14.52 2.47
C GLY A 67 12.69 -14.14 2.98
N SER A 68 12.43 -12.86 3.22
CA SER A 68 11.13 -12.36 3.67
C SER A 68 10.50 -11.44 2.62
N LEU A 69 9.17 -11.36 2.66
CA LEU A 69 8.38 -10.51 1.77
C LEU A 69 7.55 -9.50 2.55
N PHE A 70 7.23 -8.38 1.91
CA PHE A 70 6.22 -7.43 2.37
C PHE A 70 5.10 -7.30 1.34
N ASN A 71 3.89 -7.06 1.82
CA ASN A 71 2.78 -6.58 1.00
C ASN A 71 2.94 -5.06 0.88
N THR A 72 3.25 -4.58 -0.31
CA THR A 72 3.68 -3.19 -0.50
C THR A 72 2.88 -2.52 -1.60
N ASN A 73 2.47 -1.28 -1.34
CA ASN A 73 1.92 -0.37 -2.33
C ASN A 73 3.00 0.65 -2.73
N VAL A 74 3.29 0.72 -4.03
CA VAL A 74 4.30 1.62 -4.61
C VAL A 74 3.60 2.82 -5.24
N LEU A 75 4.13 4.02 -5.04
CA LEU A 75 3.63 5.25 -5.66
C LEU A 75 4.68 5.83 -6.60
N ILE A 76 4.27 6.11 -7.86
CA ILE A 76 5.12 6.64 -8.92
C ILE A 76 4.43 7.88 -9.51
N ASP A 77 5.18 8.94 -9.78
CA ASP A 77 4.65 10.14 -10.42
C ASP A 77 4.60 10.01 -11.97
N ARG A 78 4.01 11.00 -12.61
CA ARG A 78 3.86 11.02 -14.07
C ARG A 78 5.16 11.28 -14.84
N GLU A 79 6.20 11.77 -14.19
CA GLU A 79 7.57 11.89 -14.71
C GLU A 79 8.33 10.56 -14.59
N GLY A 80 7.74 9.54 -13.94
CA GLY A 80 8.33 8.22 -13.71
C GLY A 80 9.31 8.20 -12.55
N ASN A 81 9.18 9.09 -11.58
CA ASN A 81 9.95 9.03 -10.35
C ASN A 81 9.23 8.14 -9.33
N LEU A 82 9.96 7.29 -8.66
CA LEU A 82 9.49 6.54 -7.51
C LEU A 82 9.33 7.51 -6.34
N LEU A 83 8.09 7.93 -6.02
CA LEU A 83 7.82 8.83 -4.89
C LEU A 83 8.04 8.13 -3.56
N GLY A 84 7.66 6.86 -3.48
CA GLY A 84 7.86 6.04 -2.30
C GLY A 84 7.02 4.77 -2.30
N ARG A 85 6.94 4.16 -1.12
CA ARG A 85 6.19 2.92 -0.90
C ARG A 85 5.55 2.90 0.48
N HIS A 86 4.50 2.12 0.62
CA HIS A 86 3.92 1.77 1.91
C HIS A 86 3.90 0.24 2.07
N GLN A 87 4.57 -0.27 3.08
CA GLN A 87 4.53 -1.68 3.48
C GLN A 87 3.36 -1.89 4.45
N LYS A 88 2.50 -2.85 4.18
CA LYS A 88 1.37 -3.19 5.04
C LYS A 88 1.85 -3.44 6.47
N LEU A 89 1.43 -2.60 7.41
CA LEU A 89 1.91 -2.63 8.80
C LEU A 89 1.64 -3.99 9.46
N VAL A 90 0.43 -4.54 9.23
CA VAL A 90 0.01 -5.81 9.84
C VAL A 90 -0.67 -6.68 8.78
N PRO A 91 -0.03 -7.76 8.30
CA PRO A 91 -0.68 -8.73 7.44
C PRO A 91 -1.85 -9.42 8.15
N THR A 92 -2.91 -9.72 7.40
CA THR A 92 -4.19 -10.20 7.94
C THR A 92 -4.19 -11.73 8.05
N VAL A 93 -4.41 -12.27 9.25
CA VAL A 93 -4.60 -13.72 9.52
C VAL A 93 -3.59 -14.59 8.75
N SER A 94 -4.03 -15.31 7.71
CA SER A 94 -3.20 -16.24 6.92
C SER A 94 -2.11 -15.54 6.10
N GLU A 95 -2.26 -14.25 5.82
CA GLU A 95 -1.23 -13.45 5.14
C GLU A 95 0.11 -13.45 5.89
N ARG A 96 0.07 -13.65 7.23
CA ARG A 96 1.28 -13.76 8.08
C ARG A 96 2.16 -14.98 7.78
N MET A 97 1.65 -15.95 7.00
CA MET A 97 2.46 -17.06 6.50
C MET A 97 3.40 -16.63 5.36
N ILE A 98 3.11 -15.50 4.73
CA ILE A 98 3.80 -15.00 3.53
C ILE A 98 4.53 -13.69 3.82
N TRP A 99 3.84 -12.70 4.40
CA TRP A 99 4.37 -11.36 4.58
C TRP A 99 4.77 -11.07 6.01
N ALA A 100 5.89 -10.40 6.16
CA ALA A 100 6.33 -9.79 7.40
C ALA A 100 5.53 -8.52 7.73
N TYR A 101 5.64 -8.05 8.97
CA TYR A 101 5.13 -6.74 9.39
C TYR A 101 5.90 -5.63 8.66
N GLY A 102 5.18 -4.67 8.10
CA GLY A 102 5.76 -3.53 7.40
C GLY A 102 6.46 -2.55 8.34
N ASP A 103 7.45 -1.85 7.82
CA ASP A 103 8.13 -0.79 8.55
C ASP A 103 7.23 0.46 8.63
N PRO A 104 6.94 0.99 9.83
CA PRO A 104 6.10 2.17 9.99
C PRO A 104 6.72 3.46 9.39
N SER A 105 8.01 3.49 9.09
CA SER A 105 8.64 4.59 8.37
C SER A 105 8.10 4.78 6.95
N THR A 106 7.47 3.73 6.40
CA THR A 106 6.84 3.76 5.07
C THR A 106 5.40 4.28 5.08
N LEU A 107 4.84 4.59 6.25
CA LEU A 107 3.51 5.19 6.38
C LEU A 107 3.59 6.70 6.13
N ASP A 108 3.41 7.12 4.89
CA ASP A 108 3.59 8.51 4.48
C ASP A 108 2.47 9.05 3.58
N VAL A 109 2.46 10.37 3.40
CA VAL A 109 1.62 11.12 2.47
C VAL A 109 2.53 11.97 1.59
N TYR A 110 2.40 11.80 0.29
CA TYR A 110 3.25 12.44 -0.70
C TYR A 110 2.55 13.68 -1.27
N ASP A 111 3.20 14.84 -1.16
CA ASP A 111 2.71 16.10 -1.74
C ASP A 111 3.01 16.11 -3.24
N THR A 112 1.98 16.24 -4.05
CA THR A 112 2.08 16.19 -5.51
C THR A 112 1.26 17.31 -6.15
N GLU A 113 1.48 17.55 -7.44
CA GLU A 113 0.72 18.56 -8.19
C GLU A 113 -0.78 18.21 -8.36
N ILE A 114 -1.16 16.94 -8.20
CA ILE A 114 -2.57 16.51 -8.26
C ILE A 114 -3.22 16.40 -6.87
N GLY A 115 -2.50 16.80 -5.82
CA GLY A 115 -2.94 16.71 -4.43
C GLY A 115 -2.07 15.77 -3.59
N LYS A 116 -2.39 15.66 -2.31
CA LYS A 116 -1.67 14.84 -1.35
C LYS A 116 -2.16 13.40 -1.39
N ILE A 117 -1.27 12.50 -1.81
CA ILE A 117 -1.59 11.08 -2.06
C ILE A 117 -0.99 10.21 -0.97
N GLY A 118 -1.74 9.22 -0.52
CA GLY A 118 -1.31 8.18 0.40
C GLY A 118 -2.35 7.06 0.48
N GLY A 119 -2.24 6.20 1.47
CA GLY A 119 -3.25 5.17 1.65
C GLY A 119 -2.81 4.02 2.53
N LEU A 120 -3.73 3.08 2.76
CA LEU A 120 -3.54 1.88 3.55
C LEU A 120 -4.03 0.65 2.78
N ILE A 121 -3.42 -0.50 3.06
CA ILE A 121 -3.69 -1.75 2.34
C ILE A 121 -4.71 -2.60 3.11
N CYS A 122 -5.89 -2.85 2.50
CA CYS A 122 -6.87 -3.81 2.98
C CYS A 122 -7.30 -3.56 4.45
N HIS A 123 -7.16 -4.55 5.32
CA HIS A 123 -7.58 -4.49 6.73
C HIS A 123 -6.84 -3.44 7.59
N GLU A 124 -5.73 -2.87 7.12
CA GLU A 124 -5.13 -1.70 7.80
C GLU A 124 -6.10 -0.52 7.87
N ASN A 125 -7.03 -0.46 6.92
CA ASN A 125 -8.08 0.56 6.91
C ASN A 125 -9.02 0.49 8.12
N TYR A 126 -8.99 -0.61 8.89
CA TYR A 126 -9.66 -0.74 10.18
C TYR A 126 -8.81 -0.29 11.37
N MET A 127 -7.58 0.21 11.14
CA MET A 127 -6.72 0.78 12.19
C MET A 127 -6.98 2.30 12.31
N PRO A 128 -7.76 2.79 13.31
CA PRO A 128 -8.14 4.21 13.37
C PRO A 128 -6.94 5.15 13.49
N LEU A 129 -5.89 4.73 14.23
CA LEU A 129 -4.69 5.54 14.42
C LEU A 129 -3.87 5.67 13.12
N ALA A 130 -3.82 4.63 12.30
CA ALA A 130 -3.16 4.69 11.00
C ALA A 130 -3.88 5.67 10.05
N ARG A 131 -5.21 5.59 9.96
CA ARG A 131 -6.01 6.57 9.20
C ARG A 131 -5.80 7.99 9.72
N TYR A 132 -5.89 8.18 11.03
CA TYR A 132 -5.73 9.50 11.65
C TYR A 132 -4.33 10.10 11.36
N SER A 133 -3.28 9.27 11.30
CA SER A 133 -1.94 9.75 10.93
C SER A 133 -1.88 10.31 9.52
N LEU A 134 -2.63 9.71 8.56
CA LEU A 134 -2.73 10.23 7.19
C LEU A 134 -3.57 11.51 7.12
N TYR A 135 -4.69 11.58 7.85
CA TYR A 135 -5.51 12.78 7.94
C TYR A 135 -4.73 13.96 8.52
N GLY A 136 -3.95 13.71 9.58
CA GLY A 136 -3.09 14.73 10.21
C GLY A 136 -1.98 15.26 9.30
N ARG A 137 -1.64 14.54 8.22
CA ARG A 137 -0.72 14.98 7.16
C ARG A 137 -1.43 15.62 5.98
N GLY A 138 -2.77 15.73 6.04
CA GLY A 138 -3.58 16.43 5.07
C GLY A 138 -3.86 15.65 3.80
N ILE A 139 -3.85 14.32 3.82
CA ILE A 139 -4.18 13.47 2.66
C ILE A 139 -5.46 13.93 1.96
N GLU A 140 -5.49 13.84 0.64
CA GLU A 140 -6.59 14.25 -0.24
C GLU A 140 -7.05 13.12 -1.14
N LEU A 141 -6.10 12.37 -1.69
CA LEU A 141 -6.33 11.20 -2.54
C LEU A 141 -5.86 9.94 -1.79
N TYR A 142 -6.83 9.15 -1.36
CA TYR A 142 -6.59 7.98 -0.53
C TYR A 142 -6.71 6.70 -1.36
N THR A 143 -5.61 5.93 -1.47
CA THR A 143 -5.61 4.63 -2.12
C THR A 143 -5.86 3.52 -1.10
N ALA A 144 -6.80 2.62 -1.39
CA ALA A 144 -7.17 1.50 -0.51
C ALA A 144 -7.22 0.18 -1.30
N PRO A 145 -6.07 -0.31 -1.80
CA PRO A 145 -6.02 -1.61 -2.46
C PRO A 145 -6.38 -2.72 -1.48
N THR A 146 -7.15 -3.71 -1.95
CA THR A 146 -7.67 -4.75 -1.07
C THR A 146 -7.86 -6.09 -1.77
N TYR A 147 -7.98 -7.14 -0.96
CA TYR A 147 -8.54 -8.43 -1.34
C TYR A 147 -9.97 -8.64 -0.76
N ASP A 148 -10.41 -7.78 0.15
CA ASP A 148 -11.76 -7.81 0.75
C ASP A 148 -12.80 -7.39 -0.28
N GLN A 149 -13.73 -8.29 -0.59
CA GLN A 149 -14.78 -8.12 -1.60
C GLN A 149 -16.17 -7.90 -0.98
N GLY A 150 -16.26 -7.85 0.35
CA GLY A 150 -17.54 -7.81 1.05
C GLY A 150 -18.26 -6.46 1.00
N GLY A 151 -19.59 -6.47 1.15
CA GLY A 151 -20.38 -5.23 1.24
C GLY A 151 -20.00 -4.34 2.43
N THR A 152 -19.46 -4.92 3.50
CA THR A 152 -18.91 -4.20 4.64
C THR A 152 -17.67 -3.40 4.28
N TRP A 153 -16.86 -3.86 3.31
CA TRP A 153 -15.74 -3.13 2.78
C TRP A 153 -16.18 -1.83 2.09
N GLN A 154 -17.22 -1.88 1.28
CA GLN A 154 -17.77 -0.66 0.66
C GLN A 154 -18.22 0.36 1.72
N SER A 155 -18.80 -0.11 2.82
CA SER A 155 -19.17 0.76 3.96
C SER A 155 -17.94 1.42 4.58
N THR A 156 -16.83 0.69 4.66
CA THR A 156 -15.54 1.21 5.14
C THR A 156 -14.98 2.28 4.21
N ILE A 157 -14.97 2.06 2.89
CA ILE A 157 -14.53 3.06 1.90
C ILE A 157 -15.36 4.34 2.01
N ARG A 158 -16.69 4.22 2.12
CA ARG A 158 -17.60 5.35 2.33
C ARG A 158 -17.30 6.09 3.64
N HIS A 159 -17.06 5.34 4.71
CA HIS A 159 -16.70 5.91 6.01
C HIS A 159 -15.39 6.69 5.95
N ILE A 160 -14.34 6.15 5.32
CA ILE A 160 -13.04 6.80 5.16
C ILE A 160 -13.19 8.12 4.40
N GLY A 161 -13.92 8.10 3.28
CA GLY A 161 -14.20 9.31 2.50
C GLY A 161 -14.82 10.40 3.34
N LYS A 162 -15.88 10.04 4.11
CA LYS A 162 -16.59 10.97 4.99
C LYS A 162 -15.78 11.39 6.21
N GLU A 163 -15.07 10.46 6.88
CA GLU A 163 -14.26 10.74 8.07
C GLU A 163 -13.10 11.69 7.72
N GLY A 164 -12.35 11.38 6.67
CA GLY A 164 -11.14 12.10 6.27
C GLY A 164 -11.40 13.28 5.35
N ARG A 165 -12.62 13.44 4.81
CA ARG A 165 -12.92 14.39 3.74
C ARG A 165 -11.95 14.26 2.57
N VAL A 166 -11.85 13.03 2.04
CA VAL A 166 -10.91 12.63 1.00
C VAL A 166 -11.60 11.83 -0.10
N TYR A 167 -11.07 11.85 -1.31
CA TYR A 167 -11.44 10.86 -2.31
C TYR A 167 -10.77 9.54 -2.01
N VAL A 168 -11.51 8.43 -2.11
CA VAL A 168 -10.99 7.09 -1.81
C VAL A 168 -11.13 6.19 -3.02
N ALA A 169 -10.01 5.67 -3.51
CA ALA A 169 -9.97 4.66 -4.56
C ALA A 169 -9.76 3.26 -3.95
N GLY A 170 -10.83 2.50 -3.82
CA GLY A 170 -10.84 1.12 -3.33
C GLY A 170 -10.70 0.14 -4.48
N CYS A 171 -9.48 -0.26 -4.82
CA CYS A 171 -9.20 -1.23 -5.87
C CYS A 171 -9.18 -2.65 -5.30
N CYS A 172 -10.04 -3.53 -5.80
CA CYS A 172 -10.08 -4.95 -5.47
C CYS A 172 -9.95 -5.80 -6.73
N MET A 173 -9.01 -6.74 -6.71
CA MET A 173 -8.83 -7.65 -7.84
C MET A 173 -10.00 -8.62 -7.98
N VAL A 174 -10.31 -9.03 -9.20
CA VAL A 174 -11.14 -10.20 -9.47
C VAL A 174 -10.26 -11.43 -9.63
N LEU A 175 -10.74 -12.61 -9.22
CA LEU A 175 -10.02 -13.86 -9.38
C LEU A 175 -10.99 -15.01 -9.65
N ARG A 176 -10.82 -15.69 -10.78
CA ARG A 176 -11.58 -16.89 -11.13
C ARG A 176 -10.86 -18.15 -10.65
N LYS A 177 -11.64 -19.16 -10.28
CA LYS A 177 -11.14 -20.48 -9.93
C LYS A 177 -10.33 -21.11 -11.07
N ASP A 178 -10.83 -21.00 -12.30
CA ASP A 178 -10.18 -21.58 -13.48
C ASP A 178 -8.83 -20.90 -13.77
N ASP A 179 -8.66 -19.61 -13.47
CA ASP A 179 -7.37 -18.92 -13.64
C ASP A 179 -6.29 -19.48 -12.71
N VAL A 180 -6.68 -19.88 -11.51
CA VAL A 180 -5.79 -20.55 -10.56
C VAL A 180 -5.51 -21.98 -10.97
N LEU A 181 -6.55 -22.76 -11.23
CA LEU A 181 -6.42 -24.21 -11.49
C LEU A 181 -5.80 -24.55 -12.85
N SER A 182 -5.99 -23.71 -13.87
CA SER A 182 -5.29 -23.86 -15.15
C SER A 182 -3.78 -23.81 -15.00
N ARG A 183 -3.30 -23.05 -14.04
CA ARG A 183 -1.88 -22.86 -13.77
C ARG A 183 -1.34 -23.79 -12.69
N TYR A 184 -2.17 -24.12 -11.72
CA TYR A 184 -1.84 -24.95 -10.56
C TYR A 184 -2.88 -26.07 -10.36
N PRO A 185 -2.97 -27.06 -11.29
CA PRO A 185 -3.99 -28.12 -11.23
C PRO A 185 -3.88 -28.95 -9.95
N GLN A 186 -2.69 -29.04 -9.34
CA GLN A 186 -2.48 -29.72 -8.05
C GLN A 186 -3.20 -29.06 -6.88
N MET A 187 -3.69 -27.84 -7.03
CA MET A 187 -4.45 -27.14 -6.00
C MET A 187 -5.95 -27.47 -6.01
N GLU A 188 -6.44 -28.16 -7.03
CA GLU A 188 -7.86 -28.50 -7.18
C GLU A 188 -8.51 -29.04 -5.89
N PRO A 189 -7.88 -29.95 -5.11
CA PRO A 189 -8.48 -30.46 -3.88
C PRO A 189 -8.77 -29.38 -2.81
N TYR A 190 -8.07 -28.26 -2.85
CA TYR A 190 -8.21 -27.15 -1.87
C TYR A 190 -9.22 -26.10 -2.31
N TYR A 191 -9.69 -26.16 -3.57
CA TYR A 191 -10.62 -25.17 -4.15
C TYR A 191 -12.00 -25.79 -4.48
N GLN A 192 -12.31 -27.00 -3.98
CA GLN A 192 -13.55 -27.69 -4.29
C GLN A 192 -14.80 -26.93 -3.82
N GLU A 193 -14.71 -26.28 -2.65
CA GLU A 193 -15.82 -25.51 -2.07
C GLU A 193 -15.93 -24.08 -2.60
N THR A 194 -14.97 -23.61 -3.40
CA THR A 194 -15.04 -22.27 -4.00
C THR A 194 -15.96 -22.26 -5.20
N GLY A 195 -16.73 -21.16 -5.36
CA GLY A 195 -17.53 -20.90 -6.56
C GLY A 195 -16.65 -20.60 -7.79
N GLU A 196 -17.28 -20.20 -8.88
CA GLU A 196 -16.59 -19.75 -10.10
C GLU A 196 -15.62 -18.59 -9.80
N TRP A 197 -16.08 -17.63 -9.00
CA TRP A 197 -15.29 -16.51 -8.54
C TRP A 197 -14.74 -16.76 -7.13
N ILE A 198 -13.43 -16.83 -7.00
CA ILE A 198 -12.73 -16.85 -5.72
C ILE A 198 -12.81 -15.47 -5.10
N ASN A 199 -12.57 -14.44 -5.91
CA ASN A 199 -12.78 -13.05 -5.53
C ASN A 199 -13.60 -12.32 -6.61
N THR A 200 -14.71 -11.72 -6.18
CA THR A 200 -15.64 -11.03 -7.06
C THR A 200 -15.25 -9.58 -7.36
N GLY A 201 -14.20 -9.04 -6.74
CA GLY A 201 -13.78 -7.66 -6.92
C GLY A 201 -14.53 -6.69 -6.01
N ASN A 202 -15.49 -5.94 -6.56
CA ASN A 202 -16.19 -4.84 -5.89
C ASN A 202 -15.36 -3.56 -5.72
N SER A 203 -14.50 -3.25 -6.71
CA SER A 203 -13.81 -1.96 -6.75
C SER A 203 -14.78 -0.80 -6.76
N VAL A 204 -14.47 0.25 -6.00
CA VAL A 204 -15.31 1.47 -5.90
C VAL A 204 -14.44 2.71 -5.74
N ILE A 205 -15.00 3.87 -6.12
CA ILE A 205 -14.44 5.18 -5.80
C ILE A 205 -15.48 5.95 -4.98
N ALA A 206 -15.07 6.53 -3.85
CA ALA A 206 -15.92 7.36 -3.01
C ALA A 206 -15.42 8.81 -2.96
N ASP A 207 -16.38 9.74 -2.80
CA ASP A 207 -16.13 11.17 -2.64
C ASP A 207 -15.90 11.58 -1.15
N PRO A 208 -15.56 12.85 -0.88
CA PRO A 208 -15.34 13.36 0.48
C PRO A 208 -16.58 13.38 1.39
N GLU A 209 -17.75 13.07 0.88
CA GLU A 209 -19.00 12.92 1.66
C GLU A 209 -19.38 11.45 1.91
N GLY A 210 -18.59 10.53 1.33
CA GLY A 210 -18.78 9.08 1.43
C GLY A 210 -19.83 8.53 0.45
N HIS A 211 -20.13 9.23 -0.64
CA HIS A 211 -20.94 8.71 -1.72
C HIS A 211 -20.05 7.89 -2.66
N ILE A 212 -20.55 6.74 -3.11
CA ILE A 212 -19.91 5.99 -4.20
C ILE A 212 -20.20 6.72 -5.50
N ILE A 213 -19.13 7.22 -6.15
CA ILE A 213 -19.21 7.97 -7.41
C ILE A 213 -18.80 7.15 -8.63
N ALA A 214 -18.16 5.98 -8.42
CA ALA A 214 -17.92 4.99 -9.46
C ALA A 214 -17.90 3.58 -8.87
N GLY A 215 -18.44 2.61 -9.61
CA GLY A 215 -18.57 1.22 -9.18
C GLY A 215 -19.87 0.93 -8.42
N PRO A 216 -20.01 -0.26 -7.80
CA PRO A 216 -19.00 -1.31 -7.73
C PRO A 216 -18.75 -2.00 -9.08
N LEU A 217 -17.50 -2.29 -9.39
CA LEU A 217 -17.08 -3.17 -10.48
C LEU A 217 -16.91 -4.58 -9.91
N SER A 218 -17.74 -5.52 -10.34
CA SER A 218 -17.86 -6.85 -9.71
C SER A 218 -18.03 -7.94 -10.75
N MET A 219 -17.35 -9.07 -10.54
CA MET A 219 -17.38 -10.26 -11.41
C MET A 219 -17.02 -9.97 -12.88
N GLU A 220 -16.20 -8.96 -13.09
CA GLU A 220 -15.68 -8.58 -14.40
C GLU A 220 -14.36 -7.81 -14.26
N GLU A 221 -13.53 -7.89 -15.29
CA GLU A 221 -12.35 -7.05 -15.45
C GLU A 221 -12.77 -5.71 -16.08
N GLY A 222 -12.23 -4.61 -15.56
CA GLY A 222 -12.59 -3.30 -16.11
C GLY A 222 -11.83 -2.16 -15.44
N ILE A 223 -12.14 -0.93 -15.87
CA ILE A 223 -11.56 0.30 -15.34
C ILE A 223 -12.69 1.21 -14.86
N LEU A 224 -12.60 1.67 -13.62
CA LEU A 224 -13.46 2.71 -13.08
C LEU A 224 -12.82 4.08 -13.28
N TYR A 225 -13.64 5.05 -13.64
CA TYR A 225 -13.25 6.45 -13.77
C TYR A 225 -14.11 7.32 -12.85
N ALA A 226 -13.50 8.34 -12.25
CA ALA A 226 -14.19 9.38 -11.51
C ALA A 226 -13.42 10.69 -11.60
N ASP A 227 -14.14 11.80 -11.67
CA ASP A 227 -13.56 13.12 -11.59
C ASP A 227 -13.31 13.51 -10.14
N VAL A 228 -12.15 14.12 -9.88
CA VAL A 228 -11.76 14.65 -8.58
C VAL A 228 -11.83 16.17 -8.61
N ASN A 229 -12.58 16.76 -7.68
CA ASN A 229 -12.63 18.20 -7.49
C ASN A 229 -11.96 18.59 -6.16
N PRO A 230 -10.77 19.23 -6.18
CA PRO A 230 -10.08 19.67 -4.96
C PRO A 230 -10.93 20.65 -4.10
N GLU A 231 -11.76 21.49 -4.72
CA GLU A 231 -12.66 22.39 -3.99
C GLU A 231 -13.68 21.63 -3.16
N HIS A 232 -14.12 20.45 -3.61
CA HIS A 232 -15.05 19.61 -2.85
C HIS A 232 -14.41 19.14 -1.53
N ILE A 233 -13.12 18.79 -1.55
CA ILE A 233 -12.37 18.43 -0.34
C ILE A 233 -12.36 19.62 0.63
N SER A 234 -11.96 20.80 0.17
CA SER A 234 -11.85 22.00 0.99
C SER A 234 -13.20 22.40 1.57
N ASN A 235 -14.25 22.40 0.74
CA ASN A 235 -15.59 22.81 1.13
C ASN A 235 -16.21 21.87 2.18
N THR A 236 -15.97 20.56 2.06
CA THR A 236 -16.52 19.57 3.01
C THR A 236 -15.78 19.57 4.35
N ARG A 237 -14.50 19.98 4.39
CA ARG A 237 -13.74 20.16 5.62
C ARG A 237 -14.28 21.30 6.50
N TRP A 238 -15.09 22.20 5.96
CA TRP A 238 -15.73 23.26 6.75
C TRP A 238 -16.57 22.71 7.91
N ASN A 239 -17.32 21.62 7.73
CA ASN A 239 -18.19 21.08 8.77
C ASN A 239 -17.58 19.90 9.54
N LEU A 240 -16.55 19.27 9.00
CA LEU A 240 -15.83 18.18 9.67
C LEU A 240 -14.39 18.13 9.16
N ASP A 241 -13.46 18.43 10.02
CA ASP A 241 -12.03 18.21 9.83
C ASP A 241 -11.49 17.52 11.08
N VAL A 242 -11.37 16.20 11.02
CA VAL A 242 -11.01 15.37 12.18
C VAL A 242 -9.60 15.62 12.68
N ALA A 243 -8.71 16.12 11.83
CA ALA A 243 -7.34 16.48 12.18
C ALA A 243 -7.14 18.00 12.36
N GLY A 244 -8.19 18.79 12.04
CA GLY A 244 -8.24 20.26 12.23
C GLY A 244 -9.12 20.66 13.41
N HIS A 245 -10.26 21.31 13.14
CA HIS A 245 -11.11 21.89 14.21
C HIS A 245 -11.85 20.85 15.08
N TYR A 246 -11.87 19.56 14.68
CA TYR A 246 -12.34 18.46 15.54
C TYR A 246 -11.19 17.79 16.32
N ALA A 247 -9.94 18.16 16.05
CA ALA A 247 -8.82 17.67 16.84
C ALA A 247 -8.83 18.28 18.26
N ARG A 248 -8.48 17.48 19.24
CA ARG A 248 -8.35 17.88 20.66
C ARG A 248 -6.97 17.48 21.18
N PRO A 249 -5.90 18.19 20.74
CA PRO A 249 -4.53 17.86 21.15
C PRO A 249 -4.28 18.05 22.66
N ASP A 250 -5.17 18.78 23.33
CA ASP A 250 -5.22 18.88 24.79
C ASP A 250 -5.72 17.60 25.48
N ALA A 251 -6.52 16.77 24.76
CA ALA A 251 -7.07 15.52 25.28
C ALA A 251 -6.40 14.27 24.68
N PHE A 252 -6.03 14.31 23.40
CA PHE A 252 -5.49 13.14 22.66
C PHE A 252 -4.25 13.54 21.89
N GLN A 253 -3.19 12.71 22.00
CA GLN A 253 -1.95 12.90 21.23
C GLN A 253 -1.59 11.59 20.53
N LEU A 254 -1.42 11.64 19.20
CA LEU A 254 -0.89 10.54 18.42
C LEU A 254 0.60 10.80 18.14
N LYS A 255 1.45 9.84 18.53
CA LYS A 255 2.86 9.81 18.13
C LYS A 255 3.05 8.69 17.13
N VAL A 256 3.55 9.02 15.95
CA VAL A 256 3.89 8.06 14.90
C VAL A 256 5.40 7.97 14.78
N ARG A 257 5.95 6.77 14.85
CA ARG A 257 7.38 6.55 14.59
C ARG A 257 7.58 6.50 13.08
N THR A 258 8.41 7.38 12.56
CA THR A 258 8.73 7.47 11.12
C THR A 258 10.21 7.17 10.84
N ALA A 259 11.02 6.96 11.87
CA ALA A 259 12.39 6.50 11.68
C ALA A 259 12.41 5.01 11.35
N PRO A 260 13.19 4.58 10.33
CA PRO A 260 13.36 3.16 10.01
C PRO A 260 13.82 2.37 11.23
N THR A 261 13.37 1.12 11.35
CA THR A 261 13.79 0.23 12.42
C THR A 261 14.79 -0.77 11.86
N PRO A 262 16.10 -0.64 12.15
CA PRO A 262 17.08 -1.57 11.63
C PRO A 262 16.87 -2.97 12.23
N VAL A 263 17.04 -4.00 11.41
CA VAL A 263 16.95 -5.41 11.87
C VAL A 263 18.10 -5.75 12.81
N ILE A 264 19.28 -5.15 12.60
CA ILE A 264 20.48 -5.36 13.40
C ILE A 264 21.12 -4.01 13.68
N THR A 265 21.46 -3.77 14.96
CA THR A 265 22.37 -2.71 15.35
C THR A 265 23.63 -3.38 15.92
N ILE A 266 24.78 -3.13 15.31
CA ILE A 266 26.05 -3.70 15.78
C ILE A 266 26.74 -2.68 16.67
N ASP A 267 26.82 -2.98 17.97
CA ASP A 267 27.65 -2.23 18.91
C ASP A 267 29.08 -2.79 18.85
N ARG A 268 30.03 -1.95 18.49
CA ARG A 268 31.47 -2.30 18.43
C ARG A 268 32.25 -1.83 19.64
N GLY A 269 31.57 -1.51 20.73
CA GLY A 269 32.19 -0.99 21.96
C GLY A 269 32.71 0.44 21.79
N ASP A 270 33.81 0.81 22.41
CA ASP A 270 34.33 2.19 22.47
C ASP A 270 34.65 2.83 21.09
N SER A 271 34.42 2.11 19.99
CA SER A 271 34.59 2.62 18.62
C SER A 271 33.34 3.32 18.04
N GLY A 272 32.29 3.50 18.83
CA GLY A 272 31.03 4.13 18.42
C GLY A 272 30.07 3.20 17.65
N PHE A 273 28.81 3.52 17.67
CA PHE A 273 27.79 2.83 16.88
C PHE A 273 28.05 3.06 15.38
N VAL A 274 28.27 1.98 14.64
CA VAL A 274 28.18 2.03 13.19
C VAL A 274 26.79 1.53 12.85
N SER A 275 25.85 2.44 12.59
CA SER A 275 24.64 2.06 11.87
C SER A 275 25.09 1.67 10.46
N THR A 276 24.70 0.50 9.99
CA THR A 276 24.71 0.25 8.57
C THR A 276 23.51 1.00 7.99
N ASP A 277 23.63 2.33 7.96
CA ASP A 277 22.74 3.13 7.15
C ASP A 277 23.05 2.71 5.71
N VAL A 278 22.16 1.94 5.14
CA VAL A 278 22.02 1.90 3.69
C VAL A 278 21.77 3.35 3.32
N GLU A 279 22.73 3.96 2.62
CA GLU A 279 22.61 5.33 2.15
C GLU A 279 21.23 5.48 1.51
N ASP A 280 20.41 6.30 2.15
CA ASP A 280 19.19 6.79 1.54
C ASP A 280 19.62 7.48 0.24
N ASN A 281 19.37 6.82 -0.89
CA ASN A 281 19.47 7.43 -2.21
C ASN A 281 18.34 8.46 -2.36
N THR A 282 18.32 9.45 -1.49
CA THR A 282 17.61 10.69 -1.74
C THR A 282 18.44 11.50 -2.71
N PHE A 283 18.02 11.54 -3.96
CA PHE A 283 18.45 12.54 -4.92
C PHE A 283 17.99 13.93 -4.44
N ILE A 284 18.71 14.51 -3.50
CA ILE A 284 18.65 15.95 -3.22
C ILE A 284 19.82 16.56 -3.95
N GLN A 285 19.53 17.33 -5.00
CA GLN A 285 20.50 18.26 -5.57
C GLN A 285 21.03 19.15 -4.43
N LYS A 286 22.32 19.07 -4.17
CA LYS A 286 23.03 20.04 -3.35
C LYS A 286 23.12 21.33 -4.15
N ASP A 287 22.32 22.32 -3.83
CA ASP A 287 22.63 23.71 -4.18
C ASP A 287 23.88 24.09 -3.40
N THR A 288 24.96 24.27 -4.14
CA THR A 288 26.21 24.83 -3.64
C THR A 288 25.96 26.28 -3.26
N VAL A 289 25.85 26.55 -1.95
CA VAL A 289 25.99 27.91 -1.44
C VAL A 289 27.50 28.19 -1.35
N ASP A 290 27.94 29.10 -2.19
CA ASP A 290 29.26 29.66 -2.25
C ASP A 290 29.49 30.52 -1.00
N GLU A 291 30.36 30.07 -0.09
CA GLU A 291 30.91 30.92 0.96
C GLU A 291 32.11 31.68 0.37
N THR A 292 31.91 32.92 0.02
CA THR A 292 33.03 33.86 -0.13
C THR A 292 32.88 35.05 0.81
N GLU A 293 33.78 35.04 1.82
CA GLU A 293 34.62 36.12 2.31
C GLU A 293 34.01 37.47 2.79
N SER A 294 34.21 37.67 4.08
CA SER A 294 35.10 38.65 4.72
C SER A 294 34.82 40.18 4.51
N VAL A 295 34.71 40.84 5.50
CA VAL A 295 35.35 41.95 6.22
C VAL A 295 34.36 42.60 7.16
#